data_1e03fee8198ae646f0da89360910a4e0
#
_entry.id   1e03fee8198ae646f0da89360910a4e0
#
_cell.length_a   1.000
_cell.length_b   1.000
_cell.length_c   1.000
_cell.angle_alpha   90.00
_cell.angle_beta   90.00
_cell.angle_gamma   90.00
#
_symmetry.space_group_name_H-M   'P 1'
#
loop_
_entity.id
_entity.type
_entity.pdbx_description
1 polymer ?
#
loop_
_entity_poly.entity_id
_entity_poly.type
_entity_poly.pdbx_seq_one_letter_code
_entity_poly.pdbx_strand_id
1 'polypeptide(L)'
;VLVSATPSLETIYNIDQKKYFHVRLLNKFSKTPEPKIKVIDMKSSKLKKNNWVSDELKKIIQLKLSKNQQSLLFINKRGYAPMIICKSCGHKFTCKNCSSYLVEHLQDKKLLCHHCGYKLGSFKIKCPSCSNEDESFVDYGAGIEKIYNEIARDFPTAKICLFSSDYIKSNEDLNTKVEKIYNNDFDIIIGTQLITKGYHFPNLTCVGVVDADMTLRGGDLRASEKTYQMLYQ
;
A
#
# COMPACT_ATOMS: atom_id res chain seq x y z
N VAL A 1 13.08 -21.57 18.45
CA VAL A 1 13.83 -20.98 17.31
C VAL A 1 12.96 -19.94 16.65
N LEU A 2 13.49 -18.72 16.48
CA LEU A 2 12.84 -17.64 15.72
C LEU A 2 13.53 -17.54 14.37
N VAL A 3 12.79 -17.53 13.27
CA VAL A 3 13.30 -17.41 11.91
C VAL A 3 12.63 -16.21 11.24
N SER A 4 13.42 -15.26 10.74
CA SER A 4 12.91 -14.08 10.05
C SER A 4 13.95 -13.51 9.12
N ALA A 5 13.55 -12.99 7.96
CA ALA A 5 14.39 -12.17 7.10
C ALA A 5 14.50 -10.72 7.64
N THR A 6 13.51 -10.29 8.39
CA THR A 6 13.40 -8.93 8.96
C THR A 6 13.03 -9.03 10.45
N PRO A 7 13.98 -9.39 11.34
CA PRO A 7 13.71 -9.49 12.77
C PRO A 7 13.28 -8.14 13.34
N SER A 8 12.47 -8.18 14.41
CA SER A 8 12.04 -6.96 15.09
C SER A 8 13.21 -6.25 15.78
N LEU A 9 13.08 -4.95 16.04
CA LEU A 9 14.08 -4.16 16.73
C LEU A 9 14.40 -4.76 18.11
N GLU A 10 13.41 -5.29 18.84
CA GLU A 10 13.62 -5.95 20.13
C GLU A 10 14.43 -7.24 19.98
N THR A 11 14.18 -7.99 18.91
CA THR A 11 14.97 -9.22 18.64
C THR A 11 16.41 -8.86 18.34
N ILE A 12 16.66 -7.82 17.52
CA ILE A 12 18.00 -7.32 17.23
C ILE A 12 18.68 -6.85 18.50
N TYR A 13 18.00 -6.05 19.32
CA TYR A 13 18.52 -5.59 20.59
C TYR A 13 18.90 -6.76 21.53
N ASN A 14 18.07 -7.81 21.63
CA ASN A 14 18.38 -8.98 22.44
C ASN A 14 19.55 -9.79 21.90
N ILE A 15 19.78 -9.81 20.58
CA ILE A 15 20.98 -10.39 19.95
C ILE A 15 22.21 -9.58 20.38
N ASP A 16 22.18 -8.25 20.27
CA ASP A 16 23.30 -7.35 20.64
C ASP A 16 23.63 -7.46 22.14
N GLN A 17 22.62 -7.65 22.98
CA GLN A 17 22.77 -7.94 24.42
C GLN A 17 23.21 -9.39 24.72
N LYS A 18 23.52 -10.21 23.68
CA LYS A 18 23.93 -11.62 23.81
C LYS A 18 22.91 -12.51 24.54
N LYS A 19 21.64 -12.11 24.61
CA LYS A 19 20.54 -12.93 25.17
C LYS A 19 20.09 -14.03 24.22
N TYR A 20 20.26 -13.82 22.92
CA TYR A 20 19.91 -14.77 21.87
C TYR A 20 21.15 -15.16 21.08
N PHE A 21 21.27 -16.46 20.75
CA PHE A 21 22.25 -16.93 19.78
C PHE A 21 21.77 -16.60 18.37
N HIS A 22 22.61 -15.95 17.55
CA HIS A 22 22.24 -15.49 16.23
C HIS A 22 22.97 -16.29 15.15
N VAL A 23 22.23 -16.90 14.25
CA VAL A 23 22.75 -17.51 13.02
C VAL A 23 22.24 -16.74 11.83
N ARG A 24 23.14 -16.25 11.01
CA ARG A 24 22.82 -15.53 9.78
C ARG A 24 23.06 -16.41 8.56
N LEU A 25 22.03 -16.68 7.79
CA LEU A 25 22.11 -17.36 6.50
C LEU A 25 22.42 -16.32 5.41
N LEU A 26 23.67 -16.30 4.92
CA LEU A 26 24.14 -15.29 3.96
C LEU A 26 23.80 -15.64 2.51
N ASN A 27 23.64 -16.92 2.23
CA ASN A 27 23.46 -17.39 0.86
C ASN A 27 21.97 -17.67 0.58
N LYS A 28 21.47 -17.10 -0.53
CA LYS A 28 20.15 -17.49 -1.05
C LYS A 28 20.23 -18.92 -1.61
N PHE A 29 19.20 -19.72 -1.36
CA PHE A 29 19.08 -21.07 -1.93
C PHE A 29 18.97 -21.00 -3.47
N SER A 30 18.26 -19.98 -4.00
CA SER A 30 18.13 -19.77 -5.43
C SER A 30 19.19 -18.79 -5.95
N LYS A 31 19.73 -19.06 -7.15
CA LYS A 31 20.62 -18.14 -7.88
C LYS A 31 19.89 -16.96 -8.54
N THR A 32 18.61 -16.73 -8.20
CA THR A 32 17.83 -15.63 -8.76
C THR A 32 18.41 -14.28 -8.34
N PRO A 33 18.62 -13.35 -9.29
CA PRO A 33 19.13 -12.03 -8.99
C PRO A 33 18.14 -11.27 -8.09
N GLU A 34 18.67 -10.34 -7.30
CA GLU A 34 17.82 -9.46 -6.50
C GLU A 34 16.91 -8.59 -7.38
N PRO A 35 15.69 -8.31 -6.95
CA PRO A 35 14.80 -7.43 -7.67
C PRO A 35 15.41 -6.01 -7.75
N LYS A 36 15.32 -5.40 -8.93
CA LYS A 36 15.70 -3.99 -9.09
C LYS A 36 14.63 -3.10 -8.47
N ILE A 37 15.01 -2.33 -7.47
CA ILE A 37 14.10 -1.39 -6.81
C ILE A 37 14.22 -0.02 -7.51
N LYS A 38 13.08 0.55 -7.87
CA LYS A 38 12.96 1.90 -8.42
C LYS A 38 11.96 2.70 -7.61
N VAL A 39 12.39 3.84 -7.10
CA VAL A 39 11.51 4.79 -6.39
C VAL A 39 11.00 5.83 -7.39
N ILE A 40 9.68 6.05 -7.40
CA ILE A 40 9.01 7.04 -8.24
C ILE A 40 8.46 8.13 -7.31
N ASP A 41 8.98 9.36 -7.45
CA ASP A 41 8.46 10.50 -6.71
C ASP A 41 7.15 10.98 -7.35
N MET A 42 6.05 10.75 -6.64
CA MET A 42 4.71 11.12 -7.09
C MET A 42 4.48 12.63 -7.09
N LYS A 43 5.29 13.44 -6.36
CA LYS A 43 5.19 14.91 -6.38
C LYS A 43 5.72 15.48 -7.68
N SER A 44 6.76 14.87 -8.24
CA SER A 44 7.33 15.25 -9.54
C SER A 44 6.50 14.71 -10.72
N SER A 45 5.71 13.66 -10.49
CA SER A 45 4.84 13.05 -11.48
C SER A 45 3.61 13.92 -11.68
N LYS A 46 3.42 14.51 -12.88
CA LYS A 46 2.20 15.24 -13.24
C LYS A 46 1.04 14.28 -13.43
N LEU A 47 0.51 13.72 -12.34
CA LEU A 47 -0.65 12.84 -12.41
C LEU A 47 -1.88 13.58 -12.91
N LYS A 48 -2.62 12.97 -13.81
CA LYS A 48 -3.95 13.44 -14.19
C LYS A 48 -4.88 13.36 -12.99
N LYS A 49 -5.88 14.23 -12.93
CA LYS A 49 -6.90 14.21 -11.89
C LYS A 49 -7.52 12.81 -11.78
N ASN A 50 -7.63 12.27 -10.59
CA ASN A 50 -8.14 10.93 -10.29
C ASN A 50 -7.25 9.75 -10.74
N ASN A 51 -5.97 9.95 -11.01
CA ASN A 51 -5.02 8.88 -11.22
C ASN A 51 -4.17 8.66 -9.96
N TRP A 52 -3.90 7.39 -9.66
CA TRP A 52 -3.14 6.93 -8.49
C TRP A 52 -1.84 6.22 -8.88
N VAL A 53 -1.79 5.75 -10.11
CA VAL A 53 -0.66 5.00 -10.67
C VAL A 53 0.13 5.90 -11.60
N SER A 54 1.44 6.01 -11.39
CA SER A 54 2.29 6.85 -12.24
C SER A 54 2.35 6.34 -13.67
N ASP A 55 2.49 7.25 -14.64
CA ASP A 55 2.65 6.89 -16.05
C ASP A 55 3.88 5.99 -16.28
N GLU A 56 4.91 6.16 -15.45
CA GLU A 56 6.09 5.32 -15.49
C GLU A 56 5.80 3.87 -15.08
N LEU A 57 5.05 3.65 -14.00
CA LEU A 57 4.63 2.32 -13.59
C LEU A 57 3.70 1.69 -14.64
N LYS A 58 2.80 2.46 -15.25
CA LYS A 58 1.95 1.99 -16.35
C LYS A 58 2.75 1.52 -17.56
N LYS A 59 3.83 2.22 -17.93
CA LYS A 59 4.74 1.78 -18.99
C LYS A 59 5.40 0.45 -18.66
N ILE A 60 5.81 0.26 -17.40
CA ILE A 60 6.39 -1.03 -16.96
C ILE A 60 5.35 -2.14 -17.04
N ILE A 61 4.13 -1.91 -16.57
CA ILE A 61 3.02 -2.88 -16.68
C ILE A 61 2.78 -3.24 -18.15
N GLN A 62 2.69 -2.27 -19.04
CA GLN A 62 2.51 -2.50 -20.47
C GLN A 62 3.61 -3.39 -21.06
N LEU A 63 4.87 -3.15 -20.66
CA LEU A 63 6.01 -3.98 -21.07
C LEU A 63 5.92 -5.40 -20.53
N LYS A 64 5.37 -5.60 -19.32
CA LYS A 64 5.18 -6.93 -18.75
C LYS A 64 4.05 -7.68 -19.45
N LEU A 65 2.95 -7.00 -19.73
CA LEU A 65 1.84 -7.54 -20.52
C LEU A 65 2.31 -8.03 -21.90
N SER A 66 3.13 -7.24 -22.61
CA SER A 66 3.65 -7.64 -23.93
C SER A 66 4.56 -8.87 -23.89
N LYS A 67 5.09 -9.23 -22.70
CA LYS A 67 5.89 -10.42 -22.46
C LYS A 67 5.13 -11.58 -21.84
N ASN A 68 3.81 -11.47 -21.74
CA ASN A 68 2.96 -12.43 -21.04
C ASN A 68 3.39 -12.68 -19.58
N GLN A 69 3.85 -11.60 -18.89
CA GLN A 69 4.29 -11.61 -17.52
C GLN A 69 3.29 -10.87 -16.64
N GLN A 70 3.20 -11.30 -15.38
CA GLN A 70 2.27 -10.71 -14.41
C GLN A 70 2.86 -9.50 -13.70
N SER A 71 1.96 -8.57 -13.34
CA SER A 71 2.27 -7.41 -12.49
C SER A 71 1.37 -7.39 -11.27
N LEU A 72 1.94 -7.12 -10.09
CA LEU A 72 1.20 -6.90 -8.85
C LEU A 72 1.20 -5.40 -8.53
N LEU A 73 0.03 -4.84 -8.31
CA LEU A 73 -0.14 -3.53 -7.68
C LEU A 73 -0.50 -3.76 -6.21
N PHE A 74 0.47 -3.53 -5.36
CA PHE A 74 0.31 -3.67 -3.92
C PHE A 74 -0.14 -2.36 -3.29
N ILE A 75 -1.18 -2.45 -2.47
CA ILE A 75 -1.73 -1.33 -1.71
C ILE A 75 -1.62 -1.67 -0.24
N ASN A 76 -0.87 -0.86 0.50
CA ASN A 76 -0.78 -1.06 1.94
C ASN A 76 -2.01 -0.47 2.66
N LYS A 77 -3.19 -1.06 2.37
CA LYS A 77 -4.43 -0.70 3.05
C LYS A 77 -4.52 -1.46 4.37
N ARG A 78 -4.06 -0.86 5.46
CA ARG A 78 -4.57 -1.24 6.78
C ARG A 78 -5.80 -0.38 7.04
N GLY A 79 -6.99 -0.98 6.88
CA GLY A 79 -8.25 -0.66 7.50
C GLY A 79 -8.59 0.80 7.84
N TYR A 80 -8.28 1.78 6.99
CA TYR A 80 -8.56 3.17 7.32
C TYR A 80 -9.53 3.78 6.34
N ALA A 81 -10.54 4.40 6.94
CA ALA A 81 -11.34 5.39 6.30
C ALA A 81 -10.45 6.42 5.58
N PRO A 82 -10.91 7.00 4.47
CA PRO A 82 -10.11 7.89 3.65
C PRO A 82 -9.63 9.09 4.48
N MET A 83 -8.30 9.33 4.51
CA MET A 83 -7.76 10.55 5.10
C MET A 83 -8.13 11.75 4.23
N ILE A 84 -8.25 12.91 4.84
CA ILE A 84 -8.54 14.14 4.11
C ILE A 84 -7.28 14.86 3.74
N ILE A 85 -7.19 15.27 2.48
CA ILE A 85 -6.13 16.13 1.98
C ILE A 85 -6.68 17.38 1.29
N CYS A 86 -5.91 18.46 1.35
CA CYS A 86 -6.15 19.65 0.55
C CYS A 86 -5.71 19.40 -0.90
N LYS A 87 -6.61 19.54 -1.86
CA LYS A 87 -6.33 19.40 -3.31
C LYS A 87 -5.29 20.40 -3.80
N SER A 88 -5.27 21.58 -3.20
CA SER A 88 -4.46 22.71 -3.68
C SER A 88 -2.99 22.55 -3.29
N CYS A 89 -2.69 22.07 -2.08
CA CYS A 89 -1.31 22.00 -1.58
C CYS A 89 -0.88 20.61 -1.09
N GLY A 90 -1.77 19.60 -1.12
CA GLY A 90 -1.47 18.26 -0.66
C GLY A 90 -1.38 18.12 0.87
N HIS A 91 -1.75 19.16 1.65
CA HIS A 91 -1.70 19.10 3.11
C HIS A 91 -2.62 18.00 3.62
N LYS A 92 -2.07 17.10 4.45
CA LYS A 92 -2.78 16.00 5.11
C LYS A 92 -3.20 16.45 6.50
N PHE A 93 -4.49 16.32 6.83
CA PHE A 93 -4.98 16.73 8.15
C PHE A 93 -4.56 15.73 9.23
N THR A 94 -3.78 16.21 10.18
CA THR A 94 -3.28 15.42 11.31
C THR A 94 -3.98 15.80 12.61
N CYS A 95 -4.12 14.83 13.50
CA CYS A 95 -4.66 15.05 14.84
C CYS A 95 -3.69 15.88 15.68
N LYS A 96 -4.19 16.90 16.37
CA LYS A 96 -3.38 17.73 17.25
C LYS A 96 -2.86 17.00 18.49
N ASN A 97 -3.54 15.92 18.91
CA ASN A 97 -3.20 15.20 20.14
C ASN A 97 -2.20 14.06 19.94
N CYS A 98 -2.23 13.38 18.76
CA CYS A 98 -1.42 12.17 18.56
C CYS A 98 -0.80 12.08 17.16
N SER A 99 -0.88 13.13 16.36
CA SER A 99 -0.30 13.23 15.00
C SER A 99 -0.77 12.18 14.01
N SER A 100 -1.76 11.33 14.34
CA SER A 100 -2.44 10.43 13.41
C SER A 100 -3.27 11.22 12.41
N TYR A 101 -3.54 10.64 11.24
CA TYR A 101 -4.40 11.30 10.27
C TYR A 101 -5.85 11.36 10.75
N LEU A 102 -6.49 12.49 10.44
CA LEU A 102 -7.92 12.66 10.65
C LEU A 102 -8.69 12.06 9.47
N VAL A 103 -9.85 11.51 9.79
CA VAL A 103 -10.73 10.80 8.88
C VAL A 103 -12.09 11.45 8.88
N GLU A 104 -12.72 11.57 7.71
CA GLU A 104 -14.09 12.05 7.62
C GLU A 104 -15.09 10.96 7.97
N HIS A 105 -16.00 11.27 8.88
CA HIS A 105 -17.21 10.49 9.11
C HIS A 105 -18.36 11.11 8.33
N LEU A 106 -18.75 10.46 7.23
CA LEU A 106 -19.79 10.94 6.30
C LEU A 106 -21.15 11.22 6.99
N GLN A 107 -21.49 10.44 8.02
CA GLN A 107 -22.75 10.61 8.75
C GLN A 107 -22.79 11.90 9.57
N ASP A 108 -21.66 12.26 10.19
CA ASP A 108 -21.60 13.40 11.13
C ASP A 108 -20.96 14.64 10.50
N LYS A 109 -20.42 14.54 9.28
CA LYS A 109 -19.63 15.59 8.63
C LYS A 109 -18.55 16.16 9.57
N LYS A 110 -17.87 15.32 10.32
CA LYS A 110 -16.81 15.68 11.28
C LYS A 110 -15.53 14.91 10.99
N LEU A 111 -14.38 15.54 11.27
CA LEU A 111 -13.10 14.87 11.25
C LEU A 111 -12.86 14.19 12.59
N LEU A 112 -12.59 12.88 12.58
CA LEU A 112 -12.34 12.07 13.75
C LEU A 112 -10.94 11.46 13.68
N CYS A 113 -10.26 11.46 14.82
CA CYS A 113 -9.06 10.66 15.01
C CYS A 113 -9.43 9.29 15.58
N HIS A 114 -9.25 8.23 14.80
CA HIS A 114 -9.52 6.86 15.27
C HIS A 114 -8.53 6.35 16.32
N HIS A 115 -7.38 7.05 16.50
CA HIS A 115 -6.39 6.64 17.48
C HIS A 115 -6.69 7.16 18.90
N CYS A 116 -7.03 8.44 19.03
CA CYS A 116 -7.26 9.06 20.34
C CYS A 116 -8.67 9.60 20.56
N GLY A 117 -9.58 9.43 19.59
CA GLY A 117 -10.96 9.90 19.69
C GLY A 117 -11.14 11.41 19.52
N TYR A 118 -10.05 12.17 19.23
CA TYR A 118 -10.16 13.61 19.00
C TYR A 118 -11.10 13.90 17.82
N LYS A 119 -12.02 14.85 18.05
CA LYS A 119 -13.00 15.31 17.06
C LYS A 119 -12.70 16.75 16.68
N LEU A 120 -12.54 17.01 15.39
CA LEU A 120 -12.48 18.36 14.86
C LEU A 120 -13.88 18.72 14.32
N GLY A 121 -14.47 19.78 14.85
CA GLY A 121 -15.87 20.17 14.54
C GLY A 121 -16.07 20.68 13.12
N SER A 122 -17.36 20.77 12.73
CA SER A 122 -17.93 20.96 11.38
C SER A 122 -17.22 21.88 10.38
N PHE A 123 -17.46 21.59 9.18
CA PHE A 123 -17.20 21.96 7.78
C PHE A 123 -16.94 23.42 7.36
N LYS A 124 -16.31 24.26 8.15
CA LYS A 124 -15.62 25.46 7.60
C LYS A 124 -14.13 25.42 7.97
N ILE A 125 -13.49 24.33 7.55
CA ILE A 125 -12.06 24.15 7.85
C ILE A 125 -11.26 24.81 6.74
N LYS A 126 -10.46 25.82 7.11
CA LYS A 126 -9.43 26.33 6.22
C LYS A 126 -8.22 25.43 6.27
N CYS A 127 -7.59 25.20 5.12
CA CYS A 127 -6.34 24.46 5.10
C CYS A 127 -5.27 25.20 5.91
N PRO A 128 -4.66 24.59 6.92
CA PRO A 128 -3.64 25.28 7.75
C PRO A 128 -2.37 25.61 6.98
N SER A 129 -2.17 25.01 5.79
CA SER A 129 -0.98 25.23 4.97
C SER A 129 -1.17 26.29 3.86
N CYS A 130 -2.35 26.35 3.23
CA CYS A 130 -2.60 27.26 2.11
C CYS A 130 -3.86 28.12 2.26
N SER A 131 -4.55 28.05 3.40
CA SER A 131 -5.77 28.80 3.75
C SER A 131 -6.96 28.61 2.82
N ASN A 132 -6.94 27.66 1.88
CA ASN A 132 -8.07 27.34 1.03
C ASN A 132 -9.21 26.68 1.84
N GLU A 133 -10.45 26.95 1.41
CA GLU A 133 -11.68 26.50 2.09
C GLU A 133 -12.18 25.11 1.61
N ASP A 134 -13.25 24.63 2.20
CA ASP A 134 -13.82 23.26 2.17
C ASP A 134 -13.93 22.57 0.81
N GLU A 135 -14.22 23.26 -0.28
CA GLU A 135 -14.32 22.65 -1.62
C GLU A 135 -12.98 22.09 -2.14
N SER A 136 -11.90 22.45 -1.46
CA SER A 136 -10.53 22.00 -1.78
C SER A 136 -10.16 20.68 -1.11
N PHE A 137 -11.03 20.06 -0.29
CA PHE A 137 -10.71 18.85 0.43
C PHE A 137 -11.27 17.61 -0.26
N VAL A 138 -10.47 16.56 -0.28
CA VAL A 138 -10.86 15.25 -0.82
C VAL A 138 -10.41 14.14 0.08
N ASP A 139 -11.21 13.12 0.08
CA ASP A 139 -10.83 11.83 0.61
C ASP A 139 -9.62 11.30 -0.16
N TYR A 140 -8.49 11.21 0.52
CA TYR A 140 -7.27 10.65 -0.02
C TYR A 140 -7.10 9.22 0.49
N GLY A 141 -6.96 8.35 -0.43
CA GLY A 141 -6.70 6.94 -0.23
C GLY A 141 -7.14 6.23 -1.49
N ALA A 142 -6.17 5.69 -2.20
CA ALA A 142 -6.45 4.78 -3.27
C ALA A 142 -7.07 3.52 -2.65
N GLY A 143 -8.39 3.46 -2.55
CA GLY A 143 -9.07 2.19 -2.32
C GLY A 143 -8.72 1.24 -3.46
N ILE A 144 -8.76 -0.05 -3.19
CA ILE A 144 -8.49 -1.08 -4.20
C ILE A 144 -9.38 -0.89 -5.45
N GLU A 145 -10.60 -0.39 -5.25
CA GLU A 145 -11.57 -0.10 -6.31
C GLU A 145 -11.14 1.06 -7.22
N LYS A 146 -10.57 2.12 -6.64
CA LYS A 146 -10.10 3.28 -7.42
C LYS A 146 -8.95 2.88 -8.34
N ILE A 147 -8.02 2.08 -7.82
CA ILE A 147 -6.91 1.55 -8.62
C ILE A 147 -7.41 0.56 -9.65
N TYR A 148 -8.36 -0.31 -9.29
CA TYR A 148 -8.99 -1.22 -10.25
C TYR A 148 -9.63 -0.47 -11.42
N ASN A 149 -10.44 0.55 -11.12
CA ASN A 149 -11.12 1.35 -12.15
C ASN A 149 -10.12 2.09 -13.06
N GLU A 150 -9.02 2.59 -12.49
CA GLU A 150 -7.96 3.23 -13.27
C GLU A 150 -7.26 2.21 -14.18
N ILE A 151 -6.87 1.06 -13.66
CA ILE A 151 -6.15 0.02 -14.41
C ILE A 151 -7.06 -0.63 -15.46
N ALA A 152 -8.33 -0.89 -15.14
CA ALA A 152 -9.29 -1.44 -16.11
C ALA A 152 -9.56 -0.49 -17.28
N ARG A 153 -9.58 0.82 -17.01
CA ARG A 153 -9.69 1.84 -18.07
C ARG A 153 -8.44 1.90 -18.96
N ASP A 154 -7.25 1.84 -18.34
CA ASP A 154 -5.98 2.05 -19.03
C ASP A 154 -5.49 0.75 -19.73
N PHE A 155 -5.95 -0.42 -19.27
CA PHE A 155 -5.63 -1.75 -19.80
C PHE A 155 -6.90 -2.59 -20.01
N PRO A 156 -7.78 -2.24 -20.97
CA PRO A 156 -9.12 -2.85 -21.10
C PRO A 156 -9.09 -4.32 -21.49
N THR A 157 -8.00 -4.81 -22.06
CA THR A 157 -7.83 -6.22 -22.46
C THR A 157 -7.18 -7.08 -21.39
N ALA A 158 -6.62 -6.48 -20.35
CA ALA A 158 -5.93 -7.21 -19.29
C ALA A 158 -6.92 -7.88 -18.34
N LYS A 159 -6.64 -9.11 -17.96
CA LYS A 159 -7.39 -9.84 -16.93
C LYS A 159 -6.90 -9.42 -15.55
N ILE A 160 -7.75 -8.73 -14.78
CA ILE A 160 -7.40 -8.17 -13.49
C ILE A 160 -7.99 -9.01 -12.37
N CYS A 161 -7.15 -9.36 -11.38
CA CYS A 161 -7.57 -10.03 -10.15
C CYS A 161 -7.53 -9.07 -8.96
N LEU A 162 -8.63 -8.98 -8.21
CA LEU A 162 -8.66 -8.32 -6.89
C LEU A 162 -8.36 -9.34 -5.79
N PHE A 163 -7.26 -9.13 -5.06
CA PHE A 163 -6.76 -10.05 -4.04
C PHE A 163 -6.66 -9.35 -2.67
N SER A 164 -7.79 -9.26 -1.98
CA SER A 164 -7.87 -8.73 -0.62
C SER A 164 -8.95 -9.46 0.18
N SER A 165 -8.92 -9.32 1.51
CA SER A 165 -9.92 -9.92 2.41
C SER A 165 -11.36 -9.53 2.09
N ASP A 166 -11.58 -8.35 1.52
CA ASP A 166 -12.92 -7.86 1.18
C ASP A 166 -13.51 -8.58 -0.06
N TYR A 167 -12.64 -9.17 -0.89
CA TYR A 167 -12.99 -9.85 -2.15
C TYR A 167 -12.79 -11.37 -2.11
N ILE A 168 -12.35 -11.91 -0.97
CA ILE A 168 -12.17 -13.35 -0.75
C ILE A 168 -13.18 -13.80 0.29
N LYS A 169 -14.13 -14.64 -0.15
CA LYS A 169 -15.29 -15.05 0.66
C LYS A 169 -15.03 -16.27 1.53
N SER A 170 -14.09 -17.13 1.12
CA SER A 170 -13.77 -18.38 1.79
C SER A 170 -12.33 -18.82 1.51
N ASN A 171 -11.85 -19.81 2.28
CA ASN A 171 -10.53 -20.42 2.00
C ASN A 171 -10.51 -21.14 0.64
N GLU A 172 -11.63 -21.67 0.18
CA GLU A 172 -11.75 -22.29 -1.13
C GLU A 172 -11.62 -21.26 -2.26
N ASP A 173 -12.29 -20.11 -2.13
CA ASP A 173 -12.13 -18.97 -3.08
C ASP A 173 -10.69 -18.46 -3.09
N LEU A 174 -10.03 -18.39 -1.91
CA LEU A 174 -8.63 -18.03 -1.81
C LEU A 174 -7.73 -19.00 -2.59
N ASN A 175 -7.89 -20.30 -2.38
CA ASN A 175 -7.09 -21.32 -3.06
C ASN A 175 -7.31 -21.28 -4.57
N THR A 176 -8.55 -21.16 -5.01
CA THR A 176 -8.91 -21.03 -6.44
C THR A 176 -8.26 -19.81 -7.07
N LYS A 177 -8.25 -18.66 -6.41
CA LYS A 177 -7.59 -17.45 -6.92
C LYS A 177 -6.07 -17.62 -6.99
N VAL A 178 -5.47 -18.23 -5.97
CA VAL A 178 -4.02 -18.52 -5.95
C VAL A 178 -3.64 -19.44 -7.11
N GLU A 179 -4.38 -20.53 -7.35
CA GLU A 179 -4.16 -21.44 -8.48
C GLU A 179 -4.28 -20.73 -9.82
N LYS A 180 -5.30 -19.88 -10.01
CA LYS A 180 -5.48 -19.09 -11.23
C LYS A 180 -4.34 -18.11 -11.47
N ILE A 181 -3.84 -17.46 -10.41
CA ILE A 181 -2.67 -16.57 -10.52
C ILE A 181 -1.44 -17.39 -10.91
N TYR A 182 -1.23 -18.55 -10.25
CA TYR A 182 -0.11 -19.44 -10.55
C TYR A 182 -0.11 -19.92 -12.00
N ASN A 183 -1.29 -20.25 -12.54
CA ASN A 183 -1.50 -20.70 -13.91
C ASN A 183 -1.47 -19.57 -14.96
N ASN A 184 -1.18 -18.33 -14.55
CA ASN A 184 -1.15 -17.15 -15.44
C ASN A 184 -2.51 -16.78 -16.06
N ASP A 185 -3.61 -17.09 -15.38
CA ASP A 185 -4.97 -16.73 -15.84
C ASP A 185 -5.28 -15.23 -15.67
N PHE A 186 -4.47 -14.53 -14.89
CA PHE A 186 -4.55 -13.09 -14.66
C PHE A 186 -3.25 -12.40 -15.06
N ASP A 187 -3.38 -11.22 -15.64
CA ASP A 187 -2.26 -10.39 -16.11
C ASP A 187 -1.82 -9.39 -15.03
N ILE A 188 -2.81 -8.79 -14.35
CA ILE A 188 -2.59 -7.78 -13.31
C ILE A 188 -3.30 -8.21 -12.04
N ILE A 189 -2.57 -8.23 -10.94
CA ILE A 189 -3.11 -8.51 -9.61
C ILE A 189 -3.12 -7.19 -8.84
N ILE A 190 -4.25 -6.84 -8.22
CA ILE A 190 -4.35 -5.69 -7.33
C ILE A 190 -4.64 -6.24 -5.95
N GLY A 191 -3.69 -6.09 -5.02
CA GLY A 191 -3.76 -6.78 -3.74
C GLY A 191 -3.33 -5.95 -2.54
N THR A 192 -3.74 -6.42 -1.37
CA THR A 192 -3.36 -5.88 -0.06
C THR A 192 -2.49 -6.88 0.69
N GLN A 193 -2.27 -6.70 1.97
CA GLN A 193 -1.37 -7.53 2.80
C GLN A 193 -1.60 -9.06 2.70
N LEU A 194 -2.78 -9.50 2.27
CA LEU A 194 -3.06 -10.93 2.13
C LEU A 194 -2.14 -11.60 1.10
N ILE A 195 -1.78 -10.89 0.02
CA ILE A 195 -0.95 -11.44 -1.06
C ILE A 195 0.55 -11.55 -0.67
N THR A 196 0.98 -10.88 0.39
CA THR A 196 2.38 -10.95 0.86
C THR A 196 2.68 -12.20 1.71
N LYS A 197 1.68 -13.04 1.95
CA LYS A 197 1.78 -14.19 2.87
C LYS A 197 2.19 -15.48 2.16
N GLY A 198 3.48 -15.60 1.82
CA GLY A 198 4.07 -16.90 1.50
C GLY A 198 3.66 -17.53 0.16
N TYR A 199 3.09 -16.77 -0.75
CA TYR A 199 2.80 -17.22 -2.11
C TYR A 199 4.00 -17.05 -3.03
N HIS A 200 4.17 -17.98 -3.94
CA HIS A 200 5.16 -17.90 -5.02
C HIS A 200 4.44 -17.93 -6.38
N PHE A 201 4.62 -16.87 -7.16
CA PHE A 201 4.03 -16.72 -8.49
C PHE A 201 5.15 -16.61 -9.53
N PRO A 202 5.40 -17.68 -10.31
CA PRO A 202 6.56 -17.75 -11.23
C PRO A 202 6.58 -16.65 -12.29
N ASN A 203 5.41 -16.23 -12.76
CA ASN A 203 5.27 -15.22 -13.82
C ASN A 203 5.17 -13.79 -13.29
N LEU A 204 5.16 -13.60 -11.96
CA LEU A 204 5.13 -12.27 -11.35
C LEU A 204 6.53 -11.64 -11.40
N THR A 205 6.72 -10.68 -12.29
CA THR A 205 8.02 -10.04 -12.54
C THR A 205 8.03 -8.54 -12.28
N CYS A 206 6.90 -7.97 -11.86
CA CYS A 206 6.78 -6.58 -11.47
C CYS A 206 5.90 -6.44 -10.24
N VAL A 207 6.38 -5.73 -9.23
CA VAL A 207 5.59 -5.32 -8.06
C VAL A 207 5.62 -3.81 -7.97
N GLY A 208 4.48 -3.17 -8.15
CA GLY A 208 4.28 -1.74 -7.95
C GLY A 208 3.65 -1.50 -6.58
N VAL A 209 4.37 -0.87 -5.66
CA VAL A 209 3.81 -0.46 -4.37
C VAL A 209 3.21 0.93 -4.51
N VAL A 210 1.90 1.03 -4.44
CA VAL A 210 1.18 2.31 -4.55
C VAL A 210 1.11 2.96 -3.17
N ASP A 211 1.50 4.25 -3.10
CA ASP A 211 1.51 5.04 -1.86
C ASP A 211 2.31 4.36 -0.72
N ALA A 212 3.57 4.02 -1.01
CA ALA A 212 4.45 3.25 -0.12
C ALA A 212 4.68 3.95 1.24
N ASP A 213 4.60 5.28 1.29
CA ASP A 213 4.81 6.10 2.47
C ASP A 213 3.53 6.39 3.29
N MET A 214 2.39 5.86 2.86
CA MET A 214 1.10 6.09 3.52
C MET A 214 1.10 5.72 5.00
N THR A 215 1.81 4.65 5.37
CA THR A 215 1.87 4.14 6.75
C THR A 215 2.95 4.76 7.61
N LEU A 216 3.93 5.48 7.02
CA LEU A 216 5.04 6.09 7.77
C LEU A 216 4.60 7.20 8.71
N ARG A 217 3.45 7.81 8.46
CA ARG A 217 2.87 8.89 9.25
C ARG A 217 1.54 8.43 9.84
N GLY A 218 1.60 7.55 10.79
CA GLY A 218 0.46 7.15 11.62
C GLY A 218 0.89 7.22 13.09
N GLY A 219 -0.01 7.28 14.04
CA GLY A 219 0.32 7.26 15.47
C GLY A 219 0.95 5.95 15.97
N ASP A 220 1.30 5.03 15.09
CA ASP A 220 2.00 3.79 15.41
C ASP A 220 3.52 4.07 15.46
N LEU A 221 4.10 3.97 16.65
CA LEU A 221 5.55 4.13 16.88
C LEU A 221 6.40 3.15 16.05
N ARG A 222 5.82 2.03 15.61
CA ARG A 222 6.47 1.00 14.79
C ARG A 222 6.13 1.09 13.31
N ALA A 223 5.53 2.19 12.87
CA ALA A 223 5.11 2.34 11.47
C ALA A 223 6.27 2.14 10.49
N SER A 224 7.44 2.72 10.78
CA SER A 224 8.63 2.59 9.94
C SER A 224 9.14 1.14 9.89
N GLU A 225 9.23 0.48 11.03
CA GLU A 225 9.65 -0.92 11.14
C GLU A 225 8.70 -1.84 10.35
N LYS A 226 7.39 -1.70 10.58
CA LYS A 226 6.38 -2.51 9.89
C LYS A 226 6.35 -2.26 8.38
N THR A 227 6.55 -1.01 7.96
CA THR A 227 6.62 -0.66 6.54
C THR A 227 7.86 -1.27 5.91
N TYR A 228 9.02 -1.17 6.56
CA TYR A 228 10.24 -1.82 6.08
C TYR A 228 10.08 -3.34 5.96
N GLN A 229 9.57 -4.00 7.01
CA GLN A 229 9.34 -5.44 7.00
C GLN A 229 8.42 -5.88 5.85
N MET A 230 7.37 -5.10 5.60
CA MET A 230 6.42 -5.37 4.53
C MET A 230 7.03 -5.18 3.13
N LEU A 231 7.81 -4.12 2.93
CA LEU A 231 8.45 -3.85 1.64
C LEU A 231 9.58 -4.84 1.32
N TYR A 232 10.17 -5.44 2.35
CA TYR A 232 11.25 -6.42 2.20
C TYR A 232 10.72 -7.81 1.82
N GLN A 233 9.48 -8.14 2.18
CA GLN A 233 8.82 -9.40 1.82
C GLN A 233 8.46 -9.46 0.33
#